data_7614833b1f6d245be3d91f89bb1404f8
#
_entry.id   7614833b1f6d245be3d91f89bb1404f8
#
_cell.length_a   1.000
_cell.length_b   1.000
_cell.length_c   1.000
_cell.angle_alpha   90.00
_cell.angle_beta   90.00
_cell.angle_gamma   90.00
#
_symmetry.space_group_name_H-M   'P 1'
#
loop_
_entity.id
_entity.type
_entity.pdbx_description
1 polymer ?
#
loop_
_entity_poly.entity_id
_entity_poly.type
_entity_poly.pdbx_seq_one_letter_code
_entity_poly.pdbx_strand_id
1 'polypeptide(L)'
;MGAMREGNCEPRRRWEKGTRFYEVLIERDLLGDWVLTVVWGRRGSALGRVQHRVQPSVAAAHDALQTVSRRRQRRGYAPVG
;
A
#
# COMPACT_ATOMS: atom_id res chain seq x y z
N MET A 1 22.32 -7.13 4.87
CA MET A 1 21.79 -7.20 4.25
C MET A 1 20.38 -7.13 4.27
N GLY A 2 19.73 -8.01 3.87
CA GLY A 2 18.35 -7.97 3.79
C GLY A 2 17.68 -7.76 5.07
N ALA A 3 18.31 -8.16 6.07
CA ALA A 3 17.70 -8.09 7.33
C ALA A 3 17.27 -6.72 7.72
N MET A 4 17.97 -5.76 7.32
CA MET A 4 17.59 -4.52 7.65
C MET A 4 16.37 -4.07 7.07
N ARG A 5 16.06 -4.55 5.95
CA ARG A 5 14.93 -4.19 5.32
C ARG A 5 13.76 -4.73 5.96
N GLU A 6 13.82 -5.88 6.50
CA GLU A 6 12.71 -6.52 7.06
C GLU A 6 12.10 -5.74 8.17
N GLY A 7 12.82 -5.01 8.91
CA GLY A 7 12.26 -4.27 9.98
C GLY A 7 11.55 -3.02 9.52
N ASN A 8 11.82 -2.58 8.31
CA ASN A 8 11.24 -1.37 7.83
C ASN A 8 10.17 -1.56 6.83
N CYS A 9 10.16 -2.71 6.19
CA CYS A 9 9.23 -2.94 5.14
C CYS A 9 8.09 -3.71 5.65
N GLU A 10 7.03 -3.06 5.87
CA GLU A 10 5.85 -3.68 6.40
C GLU A 10 4.92 -4.15 5.33
N PRO A 11 3.75 -4.68 5.67
CA PRO A 11 2.88 -5.33 4.70
C PRO A 11 2.68 -4.53 3.43
N ARG A 12 2.72 -5.27 2.35
CA ARG A 12 2.42 -4.74 1.05
C ARG A 12 1.25 -5.54 0.52
N ARG A 13 0.23 -4.88 0.06
CA ARG A 13 -0.93 -5.54 -0.49
C ARG A 13 -1.23 -5.00 -1.85
N ARG A 14 -1.67 -5.88 -2.74
CA ARG A 14 -2.01 -5.48 -4.09
C ARG A 14 -3.32 -6.11 -4.48
N TRP A 15 -4.15 -5.35 -5.18
CA TRP A 15 -5.42 -5.81 -5.68
C TRP A 15 -5.50 -5.47 -7.17
N GLU A 16 -6.23 -6.26 -7.92
CA GLU A 16 -6.42 -5.99 -9.33
C GLU A 16 -7.86 -6.18 -9.73
N LYS A 17 -8.29 -5.41 -10.73
CA LYS A 17 -9.63 -5.52 -11.25
C LYS A 17 -9.52 -5.22 -12.75
N GLY A 18 -9.63 -6.24 -13.61
CA GLY A 18 -9.43 -6.08 -15.04
C GLY A 18 -8.01 -5.58 -15.30
N THR A 19 -7.90 -4.44 -15.96
CA THR A 19 -6.60 -3.87 -16.24
C THR A 19 -6.12 -2.90 -15.17
N ARG A 20 -6.91 -2.70 -14.12
CA ARG A 20 -6.55 -1.76 -13.07
C ARG A 20 -5.85 -2.43 -11.92
N PHE A 21 -4.99 -1.71 -11.24
CA PHE A 21 -4.35 -2.23 -10.04
C PHE A 21 -4.36 -1.18 -8.95
N TYR A 22 -4.23 -1.65 -7.71
CA TYR A 22 -4.18 -0.78 -6.55
C TYR A 22 -3.21 -1.45 -5.58
N GLU A 23 -2.24 -0.71 -5.11
CA GLU A 23 -1.23 -1.29 -4.24
C GLU A 23 -0.99 -0.39 -3.06
N VAL A 24 -0.80 -0.96 -1.88
CA VAL A 24 -0.56 -0.20 -0.68
C VAL A 24 0.60 -0.80 0.05
N LEU A 25 1.47 0.03 0.56
CA LEU A 25 2.54 -0.48 1.37
C LEU A 25 2.78 0.45 2.56
N ILE A 26 3.17 -0.13 3.68
CA ILE A 26 3.46 0.61 4.88
C ILE A 26 4.96 0.62 5.04
N GLU A 27 5.55 1.81 5.17
CA GLU A 27 6.99 1.91 5.31
C GLU A 27 7.36 3.05 6.25
N ARG A 28 8.59 3.05 6.67
CA ARG A 28 9.10 4.10 7.50
C ARG A 28 9.93 5.02 6.66
N ASP A 29 9.74 6.33 6.79
CA ASP A 29 10.51 7.25 5.97
C ASP A 29 11.83 7.61 6.70
N LEU A 30 12.60 8.47 6.10
CA LEU A 30 13.89 8.81 6.65
C LEU A 30 13.80 9.57 7.96
N LEU A 31 12.67 10.17 8.24
CA LEU A 31 12.49 10.90 9.48
C LEU A 31 11.92 10.01 10.57
N GLY A 32 11.69 8.75 10.26
CA GLY A 32 11.15 7.82 11.23
C GLY A 32 9.63 7.80 11.31
N ASP A 33 8.96 8.49 10.41
CA ASP A 33 7.51 8.49 10.41
C ASP A 33 6.99 7.28 9.66
N TRP A 34 5.82 6.79 10.09
CA TRP A 34 5.15 5.72 9.37
C TRP A 34 4.35 6.32 8.24
N VAL A 35 4.47 5.73 7.06
CA VAL A 35 3.84 6.24 5.86
C VAL A 35 3.07 5.14 5.17
N LEU A 36 1.83 5.45 4.79
CA LEU A 36 1.04 4.55 3.97
C LEU A 36 1.19 5.07 2.55
N THR A 37 1.82 4.28 1.70
CA THR A 37 2.04 4.65 0.31
C THR A 37 1.03 3.91 -0.55
N VAL A 38 0.29 4.65 -1.33
CA VAL A 38 -0.75 4.09 -2.19
C VAL A 38 -0.39 4.35 -3.63
N VAL A 39 -0.41 3.29 -4.45
CA VAL A 39 -0.10 3.38 -5.87
C VAL A 39 -1.24 2.77 -6.62
N TRP A 40 -1.73 3.42 -7.66
CA TRP A 40 -2.82 2.85 -8.45
C TRP A 40 -2.69 3.29 -9.90
N GLY A 41 -3.32 2.53 -10.79
CA GLY A 41 -3.24 2.85 -12.20
C GLY A 41 -3.69 1.68 -13.04
N ARG A 42 -3.18 1.65 -14.26
CA ARG A 42 -3.50 0.61 -15.20
C ARG A 42 -2.29 -0.28 -15.38
N ARG A 43 -2.50 -1.58 -15.40
CA ARG A 43 -1.39 -2.52 -15.59
C ARG A 43 -0.78 -2.28 -16.96
N GLY A 44 0.52 -2.31 -17.02
CA GLY A 44 1.23 -2.14 -18.27
C GLY A 44 1.41 -0.70 -18.71
N SER A 45 0.91 0.25 -17.93
CA SER A 45 1.06 1.65 -18.26
C SER A 45 2.10 2.26 -17.34
N ALA A 46 2.89 3.18 -17.88
CA ALA A 46 3.86 3.89 -17.08
C ALA A 46 3.17 5.04 -16.33
N LEU A 47 1.94 5.33 -16.67
CA LEU A 47 1.21 6.40 -16.03
C LEU A 47 0.45 5.84 -14.85
N GLY A 48 0.77 6.27 -13.69
CA GLY A 48 0.10 5.84 -12.49
C GLY A 48 0.09 6.99 -11.52
N ARG A 49 -0.49 6.75 -10.35
CA ARG A 49 -0.54 7.76 -9.31
C ARG A 49 0.02 7.20 -8.04
N VAL A 50 0.67 8.05 -7.26
CA VAL A 50 1.25 7.67 -5.99
C VAL A 50 0.82 8.70 -4.97
N GLN A 51 0.44 8.23 -3.80
CA GLN A 51 0.07 9.13 -2.72
C GLN A 51 0.73 8.63 -1.45
N HIS A 52 1.33 9.53 -0.70
CA HIS A 52 1.95 9.18 0.58
C HIS A 52 1.16 9.83 1.69
N ARG A 53 0.77 9.05 2.69
CA ARG A 53 0.00 9.56 3.82
C ARG A 53 0.74 9.24 5.11
N VAL A 54 1.15 10.26 5.82
CA VAL A 54 1.86 10.06 7.07
C VAL A 54 0.86 9.58 8.11
N GLN A 55 1.24 8.58 8.88
CA GLN A 55 0.38 7.99 9.89
C GLN A 55 0.99 8.25 11.27
N PRO A 56 0.15 8.48 12.28
CA PRO A 56 0.66 8.77 13.63
C PRO A 56 1.31 7.57 14.30
N SER A 57 1.06 6.37 13.83
CA SER A 57 1.65 5.17 14.42
C SER A 57 1.55 4.01 13.45
N VAL A 58 2.25 2.94 13.73
CA VAL A 58 2.15 1.76 12.90
C VAL A 58 0.76 1.14 13.05
N ALA A 59 0.15 1.25 14.21
CA ALA A 59 -1.20 0.73 14.40
C ALA A 59 -2.19 1.49 13.51
N ALA A 60 -2.04 2.82 13.42
CA ALA A 60 -2.91 3.61 12.56
C ALA A 60 -2.69 3.24 11.09
N ALA A 61 -1.44 2.94 10.73
CA ALA A 61 -1.13 2.54 9.36
C ALA A 61 -1.83 1.21 9.02
N HIS A 62 -1.80 0.26 9.95
CA HIS A 62 -2.46 -1.01 9.72
C HIS A 62 -3.97 -0.84 9.65
N ASP A 63 -4.56 0.04 10.45
CA ASP A 63 -5.99 0.28 10.40
C ASP A 63 -6.36 0.90 9.06
N ALA A 64 -5.54 1.81 8.57
CA ALA A 64 -5.77 2.44 7.27
C ALA A 64 -5.69 1.39 6.17
N LEU A 65 -4.75 0.46 6.26
CA LEU A 65 -4.63 -0.61 5.28
C LEU A 65 -5.88 -1.48 5.29
N GLN A 66 -6.41 -1.80 6.47
CA GLN A 66 -7.62 -2.60 6.55
C GLN A 66 -8.80 -1.89 5.91
N THR A 67 -8.90 -0.58 6.10
CA THR A 67 -9.96 0.20 5.50
C THR A 67 -9.85 0.16 3.97
N VAL A 68 -8.63 0.29 3.44
CA VAL A 68 -8.41 0.22 2.01
C VAL A 68 -8.80 -1.16 1.50
N SER A 69 -8.40 -2.21 2.21
CA SER A 69 -8.69 -3.57 1.82
C SER A 69 -10.19 -3.80 1.69
N ARG A 70 -10.96 -3.35 2.67
CA ARG A 70 -12.40 -3.52 2.63
C ARG A 70 -13.01 -2.74 1.48
N ARG A 71 -12.51 -1.54 1.22
CA ARG A 71 -13.02 -0.72 0.15
C ARG A 71 -12.71 -1.34 -1.22
N ARG A 72 -11.50 -1.89 -1.38
CA ARG A 72 -11.15 -2.53 -2.64
C ARG A 72 -12.02 -3.75 -2.90
N GLN A 73 -12.29 -4.54 -1.88
CA GLN A 73 -13.14 -5.70 -2.04
C GLN A 73 -14.55 -5.29 -2.41
N ARG A 74 -15.07 -4.25 -1.79
CA ARG A 74 -16.40 -3.79 -2.11
C ARG A 74 -16.49 -3.31 -3.54
N ARG A 75 -15.44 -2.79 -4.10
CA ARG A 75 -15.44 -2.31 -5.46
C ARG A 75 -15.10 -3.40 -6.48
N GLY A 76 -14.99 -4.62 -6.02
CA GLY A 76 -14.77 -5.75 -6.92
C GLY A 76 -13.32 -6.07 -7.24
N TYR A 77 -12.37 -5.47 -6.53
CA TYR A 77 -10.97 -5.80 -6.72
C TYR A 77 -10.66 -7.12 -6.02
N ALA A 78 -9.78 -7.89 -6.59
CA ALA A 78 -9.36 -9.15 -6.02
C ALA A 78 -7.93 -9.04 -5.54
N PRO A 79 -7.59 -9.56 -4.37
CA PRO A 79 -6.22 -9.51 -3.89
C PRO A 79 -5.33 -10.42 -4.74
N VAL A 80 -4.11 -9.99 -5.00
CA VAL A 80 -3.15 -10.78 -5.77
C VAL A 80 -1.81 -10.75 -5.08
N GLY A 81 -1.03 -11.73 -5.35
CA GLY A 81 0.32 -11.82 -4.86
C GLY A 81 0.44 -12.46 -3.58
#